data_2e6cddd51bb6a4dbf9d1892ee50e15cf
#
_entry.id   2e6cddd51bb6a4dbf9d1892ee50e15cf
#
_cell.length_a   1.000
_cell.length_b   1.000
_cell.length_c   1.000
_cell.angle_alpha   90.00
_cell.angle_beta   90.00
_cell.angle_gamma   90.00
#
_symmetry.space_group_name_H-M   'P 1'
#
loop_
_entity.id
_entity.type
_entity.pdbx_description
1 polymer ?
#
loop_
_entity_poly.entity_id
_entity_poly.type
_entity_poly.pdbx_seq_one_letter_code
_entity_poly.pdbx_strand_id
1 'polypeptide(L)'
;SLRQCVEKGIIKGTTLAVDATHTEANCKKLVPERVMKHLAAKIFAALEADHAGKIPSGIDTNIPDYKEIQDHKEAKRTMKEYLEKTVEAAEPFAGNVTKGIIEEVKDILSDEKFILQKGLRSLVDPDARVGYKSRTDSFFGYKTEYAMTTDERIITAVDVHSGEYVDGTEFHELLEKTEDAGVKVEAVTADKAYFRKDILDELEQKKIESVIPVNAKTYKVDEDQFAYNKDSDEWFCRIGNRTVKKTSKTKKKNGKPYRVFVYTFDKEGCRDCPHREECMGRASGGRRFLIAENTPAYYQESQRQKSPEFLKKYRKRACEEWKNAEMKRFHGLARAKGWGF
;
A
#
# COMPACT_ATOMS: atom_id res chain seq x y z
N SER A 1 -2.31 18.64 25.29
CA SER A 1 -2.78 17.46 24.53
C SER A 1 -3.73 17.88 23.41
N LEU A 2 -3.99 17.03 22.44
CA LEU A 2 -4.91 17.30 21.34
C LEU A 2 -6.34 17.58 21.84
N ARG A 3 -6.81 16.81 22.86
CA ARG A 3 -8.10 17.06 23.53
C ARG A 3 -8.20 18.47 24.09
N GLN A 4 -7.16 18.99 24.70
CA GLN A 4 -7.15 20.38 25.18
C GLN A 4 -7.25 21.40 24.05
N CYS A 5 -6.71 21.11 22.87
CA CYS A 5 -6.87 21.97 21.69
C CYS A 5 -8.33 22.00 21.20
N VAL A 6 -9.01 20.86 21.27
CA VAL A 6 -10.44 20.76 20.95
C VAL A 6 -11.27 21.51 21.99
N GLU A 7 -11.08 21.23 23.29
CA GLU A 7 -11.80 21.86 24.40
C GLU A 7 -11.65 23.39 24.44
N LYS A 8 -10.47 23.90 24.13
CA LYS A 8 -10.19 25.34 24.05
C LYS A 8 -10.62 25.98 22.73
N GLY A 9 -11.23 25.21 21.82
CA GLY A 9 -11.67 25.70 20.51
C GLY A 9 -10.56 26.17 19.59
N ILE A 10 -9.34 25.63 19.76
CA ILE A 10 -8.22 25.85 18.85
C ILE A 10 -8.46 25.06 17.56
N ILE A 11 -8.95 23.82 17.68
CA ILE A 11 -9.38 23.00 16.54
C ILE A 11 -10.88 23.25 16.33
N LYS A 12 -11.24 23.79 15.19
CA LYS A 12 -12.61 24.07 14.75
C LYS A 12 -12.91 23.43 13.40
N GLY A 13 -11.87 23.19 12.62
CA GLY A 13 -12.00 22.57 11.30
C GLY A 13 -12.48 21.13 11.41
N THR A 14 -13.46 20.77 10.59
CA THR A 14 -14.05 19.41 10.52
C THR A 14 -13.61 18.63 9.30
N THR A 15 -12.73 19.21 8.48
CA THR A 15 -12.14 18.56 7.32
C THR A 15 -10.73 18.08 7.63
N LEU A 16 -10.51 16.78 7.51
CA LEU A 16 -9.19 16.17 7.61
C LEU A 16 -8.53 16.07 6.23
N ALA A 17 -7.24 16.27 6.21
CA ALA A 17 -6.36 15.88 5.13
C ALA A 17 -5.54 14.66 5.58
N VAL A 18 -5.48 13.60 4.76
CA VAL A 18 -4.71 12.37 5.04
C VAL A 18 -3.70 12.15 3.93
N ASP A 19 -2.45 11.98 4.29
CA ASP A 19 -1.35 11.74 3.36
C ASP A 19 -0.26 10.86 3.99
N ALA A 20 0.57 10.27 3.13
CA ALA A 20 1.73 9.50 3.55
C ALA A 20 3.02 10.13 2.99
N THR A 21 4.04 10.19 3.82
CA THR A 21 5.36 10.66 3.39
C THR A 21 6.44 9.66 3.79
N HIS A 22 7.53 9.62 3.04
CA HIS A 22 8.64 8.71 3.32
C HIS A 22 9.72 9.37 4.17
N THR A 23 10.37 8.54 5.00
CA THR A 23 11.52 8.87 5.82
C THR A 23 12.64 7.89 5.49
N GLU A 24 13.83 8.35 5.13
CA GLU A 24 14.97 7.48 4.87
C GLU A 24 15.52 6.90 6.17
N ALA A 25 15.83 5.60 6.18
CA ALA A 25 16.47 4.96 7.31
C ALA A 25 17.91 5.46 7.50
N ASN A 26 18.36 5.54 8.74
CA ASN A 26 19.73 5.93 9.10
C ASN A 26 20.67 4.72 9.20
N CYS A 27 20.65 3.85 8.18
CA CYS A 27 21.42 2.63 8.17
C CYS A 27 21.86 2.24 6.75
N LYS A 28 22.79 1.30 6.66
CA LYS A 28 23.20 0.71 5.37
C LYS A 28 22.22 -0.38 4.96
N LYS A 29 21.72 -0.29 3.74
CA LYS A 29 20.98 -1.36 3.08
C LYS A 29 21.95 -2.39 2.49
N LEU A 30 21.66 -3.67 2.69
CA LEU A 30 22.48 -4.78 2.23
C LEU A 30 21.64 -5.70 1.32
N VAL A 31 22.29 -6.31 0.32
CA VAL A 31 21.68 -7.36 -0.49
C VAL A 31 21.48 -8.63 0.34
N PRO A 32 20.51 -9.49 0.01
CA PRO A 32 20.23 -10.72 0.78
C PRO A 32 21.45 -11.59 1.01
N GLU A 33 22.28 -11.78 -0.01
CA GLU A 33 23.48 -12.61 0.05
C GLU A 33 24.45 -12.10 1.14
N ARG A 34 24.60 -10.79 1.22
CA ARG A 34 25.45 -10.18 2.24
C ARG A 34 24.84 -10.27 3.64
N VAL A 35 23.52 -10.14 3.75
CA VAL A 35 22.81 -10.35 5.03
C VAL A 35 23.02 -11.77 5.51
N MET A 36 22.79 -12.77 4.65
CA MET A 36 22.96 -14.18 4.98
C MET A 36 24.41 -14.51 5.40
N LYS A 37 25.41 -13.91 4.72
CA LYS A 37 26.83 -14.01 5.14
C LYS A 37 27.04 -13.51 6.58
N HIS A 38 26.46 -12.35 6.91
CA HIS A 38 26.61 -11.80 8.27
C HIS A 38 25.85 -12.61 9.31
N LEU A 39 24.69 -13.17 8.97
CA LEU A 39 23.94 -14.04 9.87
C LEU A 39 24.69 -15.34 10.17
N ALA A 40 25.32 -15.96 9.17
CA ALA A 40 26.20 -17.12 9.40
C ALA A 40 27.36 -16.78 10.35
N ALA A 41 28.03 -15.65 10.12
CA ALA A 41 29.09 -15.18 11.02
C ALA A 41 28.58 -14.91 12.45
N LYS A 42 27.35 -14.37 12.61
CA LYS A 42 26.72 -14.21 13.93
C LYS A 42 26.49 -15.55 14.63
N ILE A 43 26.04 -16.59 13.91
CA ILE A 43 25.88 -17.94 14.46
C ILE A 43 27.22 -18.46 14.97
N PHE A 44 28.29 -18.32 14.19
CA PHE A 44 29.63 -18.79 14.61
C PHE A 44 30.11 -18.05 15.85
N ALA A 45 29.98 -16.72 15.91
CA ALA A 45 30.37 -15.97 17.10
C ALA A 45 29.53 -16.33 18.35
N ALA A 46 28.24 -16.63 18.15
CA ALA A 46 27.37 -17.08 19.24
C ALA A 46 27.75 -18.50 19.74
N LEU A 47 28.08 -19.40 18.84
CA LEU A 47 28.61 -20.75 19.20
C LEU A 47 29.94 -20.66 19.95
N GLU A 48 30.87 -19.80 19.52
CA GLU A 48 32.11 -19.55 20.24
C GLU A 48 31.84 -19.03 21.66
N ALA A 49 30.86 -18.10 21.81
CA ALA A 49 30.49 -17.58 23.13
C ALA A 49 29.88 -18.67 24.03
N ASP A 50 29.01 -19.53 23.48
CA ASP A 50 28.36 -20.61 24.22
C ASP A 50 29.35 -21.78 24.56
N HIS A 51 30.46 -21.95 23.79
CA HIS A 51 31.39 -23.09 23.89
C HIS A 51 32.85 -22.69 24.17
N ALA A 52 33.04 -21.71 25.06
CA ALA A 52 34.36 -21.30 25.54
C ALA A 52 35.37 -20.96 24.43
N GLY A 53 34.94 -20.29 23.38
CA GLY A 53 35.77 -19.81 22.26
C GLY A 53 36.04 -20.85 21.18
N LYS A 54 35.27 -21.95 21.11
CA LYS A 54 35.42 -23.00 20.08
C LYS A 54 34.10 -23.27 19.39
N ILE A 55 34.15 -23.40 18.07
CA ILE A 55 33.01 -23.89 17.29
C ILE A 55 32.96 -25.40 17.37
N PRO A 56 31.81 -26.03 17.69
CA PRO A 56 31.67 -27.49 17.71
C PRO A 56 32.07 -28.14 16.39
N SER A 57 32.67 -29.36 16.47
CA SER A 57 33.04 -30.11 15.28
C SER A 57 31.81 -30.54 14.48
N GLY A 58 31.91 -30.46 13.15
CA GLY A 58 30.81 -30.81 12.23
C GLY A 58 30.05 -29.60 11.67
N ILE A 59 30.38 -28.38 12.08
CA ILE A 59 29.81 -27.14 11.51
C ILE A 59 30.75 -26.63 10.43
N ASP A 60 30.23 -26.51 9.20
CA ASP A 60 30.98 -25.91 8.08
C ASP A 60 31.04 -24.38 8.22
N THR A 61 32.23 -23.87 8.49
CA THR A 61 32.51 -22.43 8.63
C THR A 61 32.95 -21.76 7.33
N ASN A 62 33.06 -22.54 6.22
CA ASN A 62 33.48 -22.00 4.93
C ASN A 62 32.31 -21.34 4.21
N ILE A 63 32.10 -20.04 4.44
CA ILE A 63 31.03 -19.31 3.81
C ILE A 63 31.28 -19.16 2.31
N PRO A 64 30.36 -19.57 1.41
CA PRO A 64 30.51 -19.41 -0.03
C PRO A 64 30.76 -17.96 -0.44
N ASP A 65 31.66 -17.73 -1.41
CA ASP A 65 31.82 -16.39 -1.97
C ASP A 65 30.79 -16.14 -3.05
N TYR A 66 29.66 -15.58 -2.63
CA TYR A 66 28.55 -15.22 -3.51
C TYR A 66 28.91 -14.21 -4.59
N LYS A 67 30.04 -13.50 -4.48
CA LYS A 67 30.48 -12.52 -5.48
C LYS A 67 31.04 -13.15 -6.74
N GLU A 68 31.53 -14.39 -6.64
CA GLU A 68 32.02 -15.16 -7.78
C GLU A 68 30.88 -15.77 -8.61
N ILE A 69 29.65 -15.81 -8.06
CA ILE A 69 28.48 -16.34 -8.75
C ILE A 69 27.84 -15.24 -9.57
N GLN A 70 27.89 -15.36 -10.91
CA GLN A 70 27.37 -14.32 -11.82
C GLN A 70 25.84 -14.17 -11.79
N ASP A 71 25.10 -15.28 -11.60
CA ASP A 71 23.64 -15.24 -11.48
C ASP A 71 23.22 -14.90 -10.05
N HIS A 72 22.61 -13.72 -9.87
CA HIS A 72 22.10 -13.27 -8.58
C HIS A 72 21.04 -14.19 -7.96
N LYS A 73 20.27 -14.91 -8.77
CA LYS A 73 19.28 -15.87 -8.24
C LYS A 73 19.98 -17.10 -7.68
N GLU A 74 21.00 -17.56 -8.38
CA GLU A 74 21.82 -18.68 -7.94
C GLU A 74 22.63 -18.30 -6.69
N ALA A 75 23.26 -17.13 -6.68
CA ALA A 75 23.98 -16.62 -5.51
C ALA A 75 23.09 -16.57 -4.25
N LYS A 76 21.86 -16.07 -4.38
CA LYS A 76 20.90 -16.07 -3.28
C LYS A 76 20.52 -17.47 -2.82
N ARG A 77 20.27 -18.39 -3.76
CA ARG A 77 19.93 -19.77 -3.45
C ARG A 77 21.06 -20.47 -2.70
N THR A 78 22.28 -20.35 -3.20
CA THR A 78 23.48 -20.93 -2.58
C THR A 78 23.67 -20.41 -1.16
N MET A 79 23.55 -19.11 -0.95
CA MET A 79 23.69 -18.52 0.39
C MET A 79 22.55 -18.92 1.33
N LYS A 80 21.33 -19.09 0.82
CA LYS A 80 20.19 -19.59 1.59
C LYS A 80 20.42 -21.03 2.04
N GLU A 81 20.74 -21.91 1.12
CA GLU A 81 21.01 -23.34 1.40
C GLU A 81 22.17 -23.49 2.39
N TYR A 82 23.21 -22.70 2.25
CA TYR A 82 24.33 -22.69 3.19
C TYR A 82 23.88 -22.26 4.59
N LEU A 83 23.12 -21.18 4.71
CA LEU A 83 22.64 -20.67 6.00
C LEU A 83 21.65 -21.62 6.66
N GLU A 84 20.76 -22.27 5.91
CA GLU A 84 19.84 -23.30 6.41
C GLU A 84 20.63 -24.52 6.99
N LYS A 85 21.62 -25.03 6.28
CA LYS A 85 22.51 -26.11 6.76
C LYS A 85 23.30 -25.67 8.00
N THR A 86 23.74 -24.41 8.04
CA THR A 86 24.46 -23.87 9.21
C THR A 86 23.54 -23.84 10.44
N VAL A 87 22.29 -23.45 10.29
CA VAL A 87 21.28 -23.46 11.36
C VAL A 87 21.04 -24.88 11.84
N GLU A 88 20.75 -25.81 10.92
CA GLU A 88 20.54 -27.25 11.25
C GLU A 88 21.73 -27.87 12.01
N ALA A 89 22.94 -27.57 11.59
CA ALA A 89 24.17 -28.08 12.24
C ALA A 89 24.41 -27.40 13.61
N ALA A 90 24.02 -26.16 13.79
CA ALA A 90 24.20 -25.41 15.03
C ALA A 90 23.16 -25.73 16.11
N GLU A 91 21.91 -26.09 15.74
CA GLU A 91 20.81 -26.34 16.68
C GLU A 91 21.15 -27.31 17.82
N PRO A 92 21.78 -28.47 17.58
CA PRO A 92 22.14 -29.42 18.66
C PRO A 92 23.12 -28.84 19.69
N PHE A 93 23.86 -27.81 19.32
CA PHE A 93 24.89 -27.18 20.15
C PHE A 93 24.45 -25.80 20.68
N ALA A 94 23.22 -25.40 20.41
CA ALA A 94 22.76 -24.05 20.71
C ALA A 94 22.58 -23.80 22.20
N GLY A 95 23.45 -22.98 22.79
CA GLY A 95 23.26 -22.36 24.11
C GLY A 95 22.28 -21.17 24.06
N ASN A 96 22.22 -20.41 25.13
CA ASN A 96 21.25 -19.31 25.23
C ASN A 96 21.49 -18.21 24.19
N VAL A 97 22.75 -17.89 23.87
CA VAL A 97 23.08 -16.84 22.88
C VAL A 97 22.76 -17.34 21.47
N THR A 98 23.20 -18.56 21.16
CA THR A 98 23.00 -19.16 19.82
C THR A 98 21.52 -19.36 19.48
N LYS A 99 20.68 -19.76 20.45
CA LYS A 99 19.21 -19.90 20.24
C LYS A 99 18.55 -18.62 19.76
N GLY A 100 18.83 -17.49 20.39
CA GLY A 100 18.26 -16.21 19.97
C GLY A 100 18.67 -15.80 18.54
N ILE A 101 19.93 -16.09 18.16
CA ILE A 101 20.39 -15.81 16.78
C ILE A 101 19.73 -16.77 15.77
N ILE A 102 19.55 -18.04 16.12
CA ILE A 102 18.88 -19.03 15.26
C ILE A 102 17.42 -18.61 15.01
N GLU A 103 16.70 -18.13 16.02
CA GLU A 103 15.33 -17.60 15.88
C GLU A 103 15.29 -16.40 14.93
N GLU A 104 16.19 -15.42 15.12
CA GLU A 104 16.34 -14.27 14.18
C GLU A 104 16.57 -14.74 12.74
N VAL A 105 17.45 -15.71 12.54
CA VAL A 105 17.76 -16.26 11.20
C VAL A 105 16.55 -16.94 10.58
N LYS A 106 15.84 -17.77 11.34
CA LYS A 106 14.64 -18.47 10.86
C LYS A 106 13.55 -17.50 10.47
N ASP A 107 13.33 -16.44 11.25
CA ASP A 107 12.37 -15.41 10.94
C ASP A 107 12.69 -14.71 9.60
N ILE A 108 13.95 -14.31 9.41
CA ILE A 108 14.39 -13.67 8.15
C ILE A 108 14.27 -14.61 6.95
N LEU A 109 14.61 -15.92 7.11
CA LEU A 109 14.52 -16.90 6.03
C LEU A 109 13.07 -17.29 5.68
N SER A 110 12.14 -17.14 6.62
CA SER A 110 10.70 -17.35 6.40
C SER A 110 10.04 -16.24 5.57
N ASP A 111 10.66 -15.06 5.48
CA ASP A 111 10.16 -13.94 4.68
C ASP A 111 10.38 -14.20 3.18
N GLU A 112 9.33 -14.62 2.47
CA GLU A 112 9.38 -14.88 1.02
C GLU A 112 9.89 -13.66 0.23
N LYS A 113 9.57 -12.45 0.66
CA LYS A 113 10.01 -11.22 -0.01
C LYS A 113 11.52 -11.02 0.10
N PHE A 114 12.15 -11.49 1.18
CA PHE A 114 13.58 -11.43 1.36
C PHE A 114 14.32 -12.27 0.32
N ILE A 115 13.80 -13.44 -0.02
CA ILE A 115 14.43 -14.37 -0.97
C ILE A 115 14.01 -14.11 -2.41
N LEU A 116 12.70 -13.94 -2.69
CA LEU A 116 12.16 -13.85 -4.06
C LEU A 116 12.34 -12.50 -4.72
N GLN A 117 12.38 -11.42 -3.93
CA GLN A 117 12.54 -10.05 -4.43
C GLN A 117 13.98 -9.55 -4.27
N LYS A 118 14.22 -8.26 -4.51
CA LYS A 118 15.53 -7.64 -4.23
C LYS A 118 15.88 -7.62 -2.74
N GLY A 119 14.93 -7.87 -1.87
CA GLY A 119 15.05 -8.24 -0.47
C GLY A 119 16.05 -7.44 0.36
N LEU A 120 16.29 -6.15 0.03
CA LEU A 120 17.24 -5.33 0.76
C LEU A 120 16.83 -5.23 2.23
N ARG A 121 17.78 -5.43 3.13
CA ARG A 121 17.63 -5.35 4.58
C ARG A 121 18.78 -4.56 5.21
N SER A 122 18.60 -4.19 6.48
CA SER A 122 19.66 -3.71 7.33
C SER A 122 19.85 -4.65 8.50
N LEU A 123 21.08 -4.77 8.98
CA LEU A 123 21.40 -5.57 10.18
C LEU A 123 21.18 -4.80 11.48
N VAL A 124 21.10 -3.48 11.39
CA VAL A 124 20.94 -2.59 12.57
C VAL A 124 19.55 -1.95 12.63
N ASP A 125 18.77 -2.10 11.56
CA ASP A 125 17.42 -1.54 11.43
C ASP A 125 16.55 -2.58 10.71
N PRO A 126 16.03 -3.57 11.45
CA PRO A 126 15.30 -4.70 10.86
C PRO A 126 13.95 -4.31 10.28
N ASP A 127 13.37 -3.16 10.67
CA ASP A 127 12.05 -2.71 10.24
C ASP A 127 12.09 -1.89 8.95
N ALA A 128 13.26 -1.33 8.62
CA ALA A 128 13.40 -0.56 7.39
C ALA A 128 13.24 -1.43 6.14
N ARG A 129 12.45 -0.94 5.17
CA ARG A 129 12.15 -1.63 3.90
C ARG A 129 12.31 -0.68 2.71
N VAL A 130 12.41 -1.31 1.52
CA VAL A 130 12.37 -0.55 0.26
C VAL A 130 10.94 -0.12 -0.01
N GLY A 131 10.75 1.18 -0.15
CA GLY A 131 9.52 1.77 -0.64
C GLY A 131 9.73 2.44 -1.99
N TYR A 132 8.64 2.77 -2.68
CA TYR A 132 8.66 3.40 -3.99
C TYR A 132 7.85 4.70 -3.95
N LYS A 133 8.46 5.79 -4.41
CA LYS A 133 7.79 7.08 -4.69
C LYS A 133 7.17 7.06 -6.09
N SER A 134 7.85 6.39 -7.02
CA SER A 134 7.41 6.19 -8.41
C SER A 134 7.94 4.85 -8.94
N ARG A 135 7.69 4.55 -10.22
CA ARG A 135 8.23 3.32 -10.86
C ARG A 135 9.76 3.28 -10.87
N THR A 136 10.41 4.42 -10.87
CA THR A 136 11.88 4.58 -11.01
C THR A 136 12.55 5.14 -9.76
N ASP A 137 11.80 5.76 -8.86
CA ASP A 137 12.34 6.37 -7.63
C ASP A 137 11.95 5.53 -6.41
N SER A 138 12.95 5.03 -5.70
CA SER A 138 12.79 4.21 -4.49
C SER A 138 13.60 4.78 -3.33
N PHE A 139 13.15 4.53 -2.12
CA PHE A 139 13.84 4.83 -0.89
C PHE A 139 13.98 3.57 -0.03
N PHE A 140 14.84 3.62 0.99
CA PHE A 140 14.97 2.57 1.99
C PHE A 140 14.71 3.19 3.36
N GLY A 141 13.67 2.74 4.04
CA GLY A 141 13.26 3.31 5.32
C GLY A 141 11.81 3.06 5.65
N TYR A 142 11.10 4.13 5.98
CA TYR A 142 9.78 4.15 6.57
C TYR A 142 8.80 5.03 5.80
N LYS A 143 7.52 4.77 5.98
CA LYS A 143 6.43 5.68 5.63
C LYS A 143 5.76 6.17 6.89
N THR A 144 5.55 7.47 6.96
CA THR A 144 4.74 8.12 7.98
C THR A 144 3.42 8.52 7.34
N GLU A 145 2.33 7.93 7.79
CA GLU A 145 0.97 8.29 7.40
C GLU A 145 0.36 9.15 8.51
N TYR A 146 -0.34 10.22 8.17
CA TYR A 146 -0.90 11.12 9.17
C TYR A 146 -2.20 11.76 8.70
N ALA A 147 -3.04 12.08 9.68
CA ALA A 147 -4.22 12.91 9.51
C ALA A 147 -3.99 14.29 10.11
N MET A 148 -4.51 15.34 9.45
CA MET A 148 -4.32 16.73 9.85
C MET A 148 -5.57 17.56 9.53
N THR A 149 -5.95 18.50 10.41
CA THR A 149 -7.00 19.46 10.07
C THR A 149 -6.54 20.39 8.95
N THR A 150 -7.39 20.60 7.95
CA THR A 150 -7.02 21.43 6.78
C THR A 150 -6.90 22.92 7.11
N ASP A 151 -7.68 23.40 8.06
CA ASP A 151 -7.77 24.82 8.38
C ASP A 151 -6.69 25.24 9.39
N GLU A 152 -6.53 24.54 10.50
CA GLU A 152 -5.53 24.85 11.53
C GLU A 152 -4.17 24.17 11.26
N ARG A 153 -4.14 23.14 10.39
CA ARG A 153 -2.95 22.35 10.06
C ARG A 153 -2.33 21.66 11.28
N ILE A 154 -3.19 21.21 12.19
CA ILE A 154 -2.80 20.45 13.36
C ILE A 154 -2.89 18.97 13.03
N ILE A 155 -1.79 18.25 13.22
CA ILE A 155 -1.75 16.78 13.05
C ILE A 155 -2.56 16.16 14.18
N THR A 156 -3.54 15.34 13.83
CA THR A 156 -4.48 14.72 14.75
C THR A 156 -4.17 13.25 15.03
N ALA A 157 -3.58 12.57 14.05
CA ALA A 157 -3.12 11.20 14.19
C ALA A 157 -1.88 10.96 13.32
N VAL A 158 -1.02 10.05 13.74
CA VAL A 158 0.20 9.63 13.01
C VAL A 158 0.38 8.15 13.19
N ASP A 159 0.76 7.47 12.09
CA ASP A 159 1.24 6.09 12.09
C ASP A 159 2.53 5.98 11.29
N VAL A 160 3.42 5.10 11.76
CA VAL A 160 4.70 4.85 11.11
C VAL A 160 4.75 3.39 10.68
N HIS A 161 5.05 3.17 9.40
CA HIS A 161 5.09 1.85 8.78
C HIS A 161 6.42 1.63 8.08
N SER A 162 6.72 0.38 7.77
CA SER A 162 7.87 0.06 6.92
C SER A 162 7.73 0.68 5.53
N GLY A 163 8.84 0.92 4.84
CA GLY A 163 8.83 1.58 3.52
C GLY A 163 7.98 0.90 2.45
N GLU A 164 7.71 -0.40 2.58
CA GLU A 164 6.88 -1.18 1.65
C GLU A 164 5.36 -1.03 1.87
N TYR A 165 4.96 -0.32 2.91
CA TYR A 165 3.55 -0.08 3.23
C TYR A 165 2.79 0.55 2.05
N VAL A 166 1.56 0.14 1.87
CA VAL A 166 0.65 0.69 0.85
C VAL A 166 -0.26 1.73 1.52
N ASP A 167 -0.18 2.96 1.06
CA ASP A 167 -0.91 4.09 1.62
C ASP A 167 -2.41 3.80 1.76
N GLY A 168 -2.99 4.17 2.89
CA GLY A 168 -4.39 3.98 3.22
C GLY A 168 -4.78 2.55 3.65
N THR A 169 -3.83 1.64 3.89
CA THR A 169 -4.18 0.29 4.35
C THR A 169 -4.75 0.29 5.76
N GLU A 170 -4.25 1.15 6.62
CA GLU A 170 -4.71 1.33 8.02
C GLU A 170 -5.39 2.70 8.22
N PHE A 171 -6.03 3.21 7.18
CA PHE A 171 -6.74 4.49 7.20
C PHE A 171 -7.75 4.60 8.35
N HIS A 172 -8.46 3.50 8.64
CA HIS A 172 -9.46 3.46 9.73
C HIS A 172 -8.85 3.76 11.10
N GLU A 173 -7.61 3.31 11.38
CA GLU A 173 -6.92 3.59 12.63
C GLU A 173 -6.58 5.07 12.80
N LEU A 174 -6.16 5.74 11.71
CA LEU A 174 -5.92 7.19 11.72
C LEU A 174 -7.20 7.97 11.98
N LEU A 175 -8.30 7.55 11.36
CA LEU A 175 -9.60 8.18 11.55
C LEU A 175 -10.08 7.99 13.00
N GLU A 176 -10.02 6.77 13.52
CA GLU A 176 -10.41 6.43 14.89
C GLU A 176 -9.58 7.21 15.91
N LYS A 177 -8.24 7.22 15.79
CA LYS A 177 -7.35 8.01 16.66
C LYS A 177 -7.70 9.50 16.66
N THR A 178 -8.11 10.03 15.51
CA THR A 178 -8.52 11.43 15.38
C THR A 178 -9.86 11.69 16.11
N GLU A 179 -10.84 10.80 15.92
CA GLU A 179 -12.17 10.90 16.57
C GLU A 179 -12.05 10.70 18.10
N ASP A 180 -11.24 9.76 18.55
CA ASP A 180 -10.95 9.51 19.97
C ASP A 180 -10.30 10.70 20.68
N ALA A 181 -9.55 11.50 19.94
CA ALA A 181 -9.01 12.75 20.45
C ALA A 181 -10.08 13.86 20.59
N GLY A 182 -11.32 13.61 20.17
CA GLY A 182 -12.45 14.53 20.25
C GLY A 182 -12.59 15.44 19.03
N VAL A 183 -11.87 15.19 17.96
CA VAL A 183 -12.01 15.98 16.70
C VAL A 183 -13.23 15.48 15.94
N LYS A 184 -14.17 16.40 15.65
CA LYS A 184 -15.31 16.09 14.79
C LYS A 184 -14.89 16.05 13.35
N VAL A 185 -15.12 14.92 12.65
CA VAL A 185 -14.79 14.75 11.25
C VAL A 185 -16.05 14.77 10.40
N GLU A 186 -16.18 15.73 9.48
CA GLU A 186 -17.30 15.84 8.54
C GLU A 186 -16.86 15.59 7.09
N ALA A 187 -15.59 15.79 6.77
CA ALA A 187 -15.03 15.51 5.46
C ALA A 187 -13.59 15.02 5.55
N VAL A 188 -13.19 14.17 4.63
CA VAL A 188 -11.81 13.70 4.47
C VAL A 188 -11.33 14.00 3.06
N THR A 189 -10.20 14.67 2.92
CA THR A 189 -9.47 14.85 1.67
C THR A 189 -8.19 14.03 1.68
N ALA A 190 -7.91 13.32 0.59
CA ALA A 190 -6.69 12.56 0.41
C ALA A 190 -6.35 12.45 -1.08
N ASP A 191 -5.19 11.87 -1.42
CA ASP A 191 -4.83 11.64 -2.81
C ASP A 191 -5.60 10.44 -3.41
N LYS A 192 -5.44 10.24 -4.73
CA LYS A 192 -6.12 9.14 -5.46
C LYS A 192 -5.70 7.73 -5.04
N ALA A 193 -4.61 7.55 -4.25
CA ALA A 193 -4.22 6.25 -3.73
C ALA A 193 -5.22 5.76 -2.67
N TYR A 194 -5.86 6.69 -1.96
CA TYR A 194 -6.91 6.44 -0.97
C TYR A 194 -8.29 6.18 -1.60
N PHE A 195 -8.45 6.28 -2.92
CA PHE A 195 -9.70 5.93 -3.60
C PHE A 195 -9.87 4.41 -3.63
N ARG A 196 -10.25 3.85 -2.51
CA ARG A 196 -10.43 2.42 -2.25
C ARG A 196 -11.82 2.17 -1.68
N LYS A 197 -12.36 0.99 -2.01
CA LYS A 197 -13.72 0.63 -1.57
C LYS A 197 -13.86 0.62 -0.05
N ASP A 198 -12.91 0.02 0.65
CA ASP A 198 -12.88 -0.07 2.11
C ASP A 198 -12.96 1.32 2.77
N ILE A 199 -12.16 2.27 2.31
CA ILE A 199 -12.17 3.66 2.79
C ILE A 199 -13.49 4.37 2.46
N LEU A 200 -13.96 4.23 1.21
CA LEU A 200 -15.19 4.90 0.79
C LEU A 200 -16.43 4.36 1.54
N ASP A 201 -16.49 3.04 1.76
CA ASP A 201 -17.57 2.39 2.51
C ASP A 201 -17.57 2.87 3.98
N GLU A 202 -16.40 2.99 4.61
CA GLU A 202 -16.27 3.48 5.98
C GLU A 202 -16.73 4.94 6.09
N LEU A 203 -16.27 5.82 5.19
CA LEU A 203 -16.67 7.22 5.17
C LEU A 203 -18.19 7.36 4.97
N GLU A 204 -18.77 6.55 4.07
CA GLU A 204 -20.23 6.54 3.85
C GLU A 204 -20.99 6.07 5.11
N GLN A 205 -20.55 5.00 5.76
CA GLN A 205 -21.16 4.49 7.01
C GLN A 205 -21.12 5.53 8.14
N LYS A 206 -20.01 6.24 8.27
CA LYS A 206 -19.83 7.30 9.26
C LYS A 206 -20.48 8.63 8.84
N LYS A 207 -21.07 8.72 7.64
CA LYS A 207 -21.61 9.95 7.04
C LYS A 207 -20.58 11.07 6.90
N ILE A 208 -19.34 10.70 6.64
CA ILE A 208 -18.23 11.61 6.39
C ILE A 208 -18.10 11.82 4.87
N GLU A 209 -18.01 13.06 4.45
CA GLU A 209 -17.86 13.37 3.04
C GLU A 209 -16.47 12.95 2.52
N SER A 210 -16.45 12.13 1.47
CA SER A 210 -15.22 11.75 0.79
C SER A 210 -14.82 12.82 -0.24
N VAL A 211 -13.68 13.49 -0.07
CA VAL A 211 -13.09 14.42 -1.04
C VAL A 211 -11.81 13.79 -1.63
N ILE A 212 -11.93 12.55 -2.11
CA ILE A 212 -10.83 11.71 -2.63
C ILE A 212 -11.02 11.52 -4.15
N PRO A 213 -10.06 11.94 -4.99
CA PRO A 213 -10.20 11.84 -6.45
C PRO A 213 -10.26 10.40 -6.94
N VAL A 214 -11.12 10.16 -7.93
CA VAL A 214 -11.23 8.86 -8.58
C VAL A 214 -9.88 8.39 -9.12
N ASN A 215 -9.55 7.14 -8.85
CA ASN A 215 -8.33 6.54 -9.35
C ASN A 215 -8.57 5.87 -10.70
N ALA A 216 -7.92 6.38 -11.75
CA ALA A 216 -8.03 5.84 -13.11
C ALA A 216 -7.56 4.37 -13.27
N LYS A 217 -6.82 3.83 -12.30
CA LYS A 217 -6.49 2.38 -12.31
C LYS A 217 -7.66 1.52 -11.85
N THR A 218 -8.52 2.08 -11.00
CA THR A 218 -9.67 1.39 -10.38
C THR A 218 -10.95 1.60 -11.20
N TYR A 219 -11.13 2.82 -11.72
CA TYR A 219 -12.28 3.22 -12.52
C TYR A 219 -11.86 3.50 -13.96
N LYS A 220 -12.42 2.76 -14.92
CA LYS A 220 -11.99 2.75 -16.34
C LYS A 220 -13.15 2.95 -17.31
N VAL A 221 -14.23 3.58 -16.89
CA VAL A 221 -15.34 3.88 -17.79
C VAL A 221 -14.97 5.08 -18.65
N ASP A 222 -15.18 4.95 -19.95
CA ASP A 222 -15.13 6.05 -20.89
C ASP A 222 -16.45 6.83 -20.81
N GLU A 223 -16.45 7.93 -20.08
CA GLU A 223 -17.63 8.74 -19.79
C GLU A 223 -18.11 9.57 -21.00
N ASP A 224 -17.28 9.72 -22.02
CA ASP A 224 -17.68 10.32 -23.29
C ASP A 224 -18.54 9.33 -24.09
N GLN A 225 -18.41 8.05 -23.83
CA GLN A 225 -19.17 7.00 -24.51
C GLN A 225 -20.30 6.42 -23.68
N PHE A 226 -20.22 6.44 -22.35
CA PHE A 226 -21.19 5.77 -21.47
C PHE A 226 -21.59 6.65 -20.31
N ALA A 227 -22.89 6.74 -20.08
CA ALA A 227 -23.49 7.39 -18.91
C ALA A 227 -24.29 6.36 -18.10
N TYR A 228 -24.29 6.48 -16.78
CA TYR A 228 -25.03 5.62 -15.87
C TYR A 228 -26.16 6.39 -15.20
N ASN A 229 -27.35 5.78 -15.22
CA ASN A 229 -28.49 6.29 -14.45
C ASN A 229 -28.66 5.39 -13.19
N LYS A 230 -28.51 6.00 -12.01
CA LYS A 230 -28.62 5.32 -10.72
C LYS A 230 -30.06 4.84 -10.44
N ASP A 231 -31.06 5.62 -10.84
CA ASP A 231 -32.46 5.35 -10.48
C ASP A 231 -33.02 4.14 -11.23
N SER A 232 -32.62 3.96 -12.49
CA SER A 232 -33.00 2.79 -13.30
C SER A 232 -31.97 1.67 -13.30
N ASP A 233 -30.78 1.86 -12.70
CA ASP A 233 -29.62 0.95 -12.78
C ASP A 233 -29.28 0.57 -14.23
N GLU A 234 -29.30 1.55 -15.14
CA GLU A 234 -29.07 1.38 -16.57
C GLU A 234 -27.87 2.20 -17.04
N TRP A 235 -27.14 1.65 -18.02
CA TRP A 235 -26.13 2.39 -18.77
C TRP A 235 -26.68 2.83 -20.11
N PHE A 236 -26.33 4.02 -20.50
CA PHE A 236 -26.65 4.62 -21.80
C PHE A 236 -25.37 4.81 -22.59
N CYS A 237 -25.40 4.50 -23.89
CA CYS A 237 -24.29 4.87 -24.76
C CYS A 237 -24.49 6.28 -25.34
N ARG A 238 -23.46 6.84 -25.95
CA ARG A 238 -23.46 8.19 -26.56
C ARG A 238 -24.56 8.42 -27.62
N ILE A 239 -25.13 7.33 -28.18
CA ILE A 239 -26.21 7.40 -29.18
C ILE A 239 -27.59 7.25 -28.51
N GLY A 240 -27.65 7.13 -27.17
CA GLY A 240 -28.91 7.02 -26.43
C GLY A 240 -29.44 5.61 -26.26
N ASN A 241 -28.77 4.58 -26.83
CA ASN A 241 -29.19 3.19 -26.57
C ASN A 241 -28.89 2.84 -25.12
N ARG A 242 -29.75 2.01 -24.49
CA ARG A 242 -29.69 1.64 -23.08
C ARG A 242 -29.48 0.15 -22.86
N THR A 243 -29.06 -0.19 -21.67
CA THR A 243 -28.98 -1.60 -21.24
C THR A 243 -30.33 -2.10 -20.82
N VAL A 244 -30.68 -3.34 -21.24
CA VAL A 244 -31.95 -3.99 -20.98
C VAL A 244 -31.81 -5.23 -20.11
N LYS A 245 -30.56 -5.65 -19.81
CA LYS A 245 -30.30 -6.84 -19.01
C LYS A 245 -29.04 -6.65 -18.19
N LYS A 246 -29.14 -6.99 -16.90
CA LYS A 246 -28.00 -7.07 -15.95
C LYS A 246 -27.86 -8.51 -15.45
N THR A 247 -26.64 -9.03 -15.47
CA THR A 247 -26.29 -10.31 -14.84
C THR A 247 -25.02 -10.15 -14.04
N SER A 248 -24.81 -10.99 -13.03
CA SER A 248 -23.58 -11.01 -12.24
C SER A 248 -22.77 -12.26 -12.51
N LYS A 249 -21.45 -12.15 -12.44
CA LYS A 249 -20.51 -13.27 -12.53
C LYS A 249 -19.40 -13.09 -11.49
N THR A 250 -18.93 -14.22 -10.94
CA THR A 250 -17.73 -14.22 -10.12
C THR A 250 -16.53 -14.55 -10.99
N LYS A 251 -15.50 -13.72 -10.92
CA LYS A 251 -14.18 -13.94 -11.54
C LYS A 251 -13.12 -14.10 -10.45
N LYS A 252 -11.98 -14.66 -10.79
CA LYS A 252 -10.83 -14.75 -9.89
C LYS A 252 -9.67 -13.90 -10.41
N LYS A 253 -9.00 -13.20 -9.51
CA LYS A 253 -7.76 -12.47 -9.77
C LYS A 253 -6.76 -12.79 -8.64
N ASN A 254 -5.59 -13.31 -8.98
CA ASN A 254 -4.60 -13.77 -8.00
C ASN A 254 -5.19 -14.72 -6.94
N GLY A 255 -6.01 -15.68 -7.38
CA GLY A 255 -6.69 -16.64 -6.51
C GLY A 255 -7.91 -16.10 -5.74
N LYS A 256 -8.09 -14.80 -5.61
CA LYS A 256 -9.19 -14.17 -4.87
C LYS A 256 -10.41 -13.96 -5.77
N PRO A 257 -11.65 -14.38 -5.33
CA PRO A 257 -12.86 -14.13 -6.08
C PRO A 257 -13.26 -12.66 -6.02
N TYR A 258 -13.79 -12.14 -7.13
CA TYR A 258 -14.42 -10.81 -7.18
C TYR A 258 -15.64 -10.83 -8.11
N ARG A 259 -16.62 -10.00 -7.81
CA ARG A 259 -17.86 -9.90 -8.54
C ARG A 259 -17.76 -8.91 -9.69
N VAL A 260 -18.35 -9.25 -10.83
CA VAL A 260 -18.49 -8.37 -11.98
C VAL A 260 -19.95 -8.37 -12.45
N PHE A 261 -20.41 -7.24 -12.95
CA PHE A 261 -21.67 -7.10 -13.63
C PHE A 261 -21.47 -7.13 -15.14
N VAL A 262 -22.41 -7.75 -15.83
CA VAL A 262 -22.51 -7.74 -17.29
C VAL A 262 -23.83 -7.08 -17.64
N TYR A 263 -23.77 -5.88 -18.12
CA TYR A 263 -24.89 -5.15 -18.69
C TYR A 263 -24.94 -5.42 -20.19
N THR A 264 -26.13 -5.68 -20.72
CA THR A 264 -26.33 -5.94 -22.14
C THR A 264 -27.25 -4.87 -22.70
N PHE A 265 -26.75 -4.14 -23.69
CA PHE A 265 -27.51 -3.11 -24.40
C PHE A 265 -28.61 -3.71 -25.27
N ASP A 266 -29.64 -2.92 -25.55
CA ASP A 266 -30.71 -3.35 -26.45
C ASP A 266 -30.12 -3.69 -27.82
N LYS A 267 -30.55 -4.88 -28.32
CA LYS A 267 -30.05 -5.45 -29.58
C LYS A 267 -30.49 -4.63 -30.78
N GLU A 268 -31.71 -4.13 -30.77
CA GLU A 268 -32.26 -3.36 -31.90
C GLU A 268 -31.55 -2.04 -32.06
N GLY A 269 -31.35 -1.32 -30.96
CA GLY A 269 -30.58 -0.08 -30.97
C GLY A 269 -29.10 -0.25 -31.32
N CYS A 270 -28.53 -1.45 -31.15
CA CYS A 270 -27.19 -1.77 -31.60
C CYS A 270 -27.11 -2.20 -33.06
N ARG A 271 -28.19 -2.79 -33.65
CA ARG A 271 -28.20 -3.31 -35.01
C ARG A 271 -27.97 -2.22 -36.05
N ASP A 272 -28.67 -1.13 -35.90
CA ASP A 272 -28.71 -0.03 -36.87
C ASP A 272 -27.82 1.17 -36.45
N CYS A 273 -26.93 0.97 -35.47
CA CYS A 273 -26.06 1.98 -34.93
C CYS A 273 -24.93 2.35 -35.91
N PRO A 274 -24.71 3.65 -36.22
CA PRO A 274 -23.63 4.08 -37.13
C PRO A 274 -22.23 3.76 -36.59
N HIS A 275 -22.08 3.57 -35.29
CA HIS A 275 -20.82 3.22 -34.64
C HIS A 275 -20.69 1.71 -34.33
N ARG A 276 -21.56 0.87 -34.91
CA ARG A 276 -21.60 -0.56 -34.60
C ARG A 276 -20.25 -1.24 -34.80
N GLU A 277 -19.58 -1.01 -35.92
CA GLU A 277 -18.33 -1.66 -36.27
C GLU A 277 -17.22 -1.29 -35.29
N GLU A 278 -17.07 -0.03 -34.96
CA GLU A 278 -16.11 0.49 -33.96
C GLU A 278 -16.42 -0.08 -32.56
N CYS A 279 -17.70 -0.11 -32.18
CA CYS A 279 -18.15 -0.48 -30.84
C CYS A 279 -18.18 -1.98 -30.58
N MET A 280 -18.54 -2.80 -31.56
CA MET A 280 -18.82 -4.24 -31.40
C MET A 280 -18.08 -5.11 -32.42
N GLY A 281 -17.51 -4.54 -33.48
CA GLY A 281 -16.91 -5.29 -34.57
C GLY A 281 -17.94 -6.27 -35.19
N ARG A 282 -17.55 -7.54 -35.36
CA ARG A 282 -18.39 -8.59 -35.95
C ARG A 282 -19.37 -9.26 -34.95
N ALA A 283 -19.46 -8.81 -33.71
CA ALA A 283 -20.33 -9.45 -32.72
C ALA A 283 -21.82 -9.29 -33.08
N SER A 284 -22.59 -10.34 -32.87
CA SER A 284 -24.05 -10.34 -33.04
C SER A 284 -24.74 -10.05 -31.70
N GLY A 285 -25.90 -9.38 -31.73
CA GLY A 285 -26.66 -9.04 -30.53
C GLY A 285 -26.42 -7.65 -30.02
N GLY A 286 -26.77 -7.37 -28.74
CA GLY A 286 -26.50 -6.12 -28.08
C GLY A 286 -25.06 -6.08 -27.51
N ARG A 287 -24.47 -4.90 -27.41
CA ARG A 287 -23.17 -4.72 -26.75
C ARG A 287 -23.22 -5.26 -25.32
N ARG A 288 -22.19 -5.97 -24.90
CA ARG A 288 -22.02 -6.39 -23.51
C ARG A 288 -21.00 -5.49 -22.83
N PHE A 289 -21.41 -4.85 -21.74
CA PHE A 289 -20.56 -3.98 -20.93
C PHE A 289 -20.23 -4.68 -19.62
N LEU A 290 -19.00 -5.17 -19.49
CA LEU A 290 -18.52 -5.91 -18.34
C LEU A 290 -17.75 -4.96 -17.44
N ILE A 291 -18.21 -4.77 -16.21
CA ILE A 291 -17.69 -3.84 -15.23
C ILE A 291 -17.53 -4.49 -13.86
N ALA A 292 -16.66 -3.96 -13.02
CA ALA A 292 -16.59 -4.35 -11.61
C ALA A 292 -17.86 -3.93 -10.87
N GLU A 293 -18.21 -4.67 -9.83
CA GLU A 293 -19.41 -4.41 -9.00
C GLU A 293 -19.49 -2.95 -8.51
N ASN A 294 -18.36 -2.36 -8.17
CA ASN A 294 -18.29 -0.99 -7.64
C ASN A 294 -18.30 0.11 -8.73
N THR A 295 -18.24 -0.25 -10.01
CA THR A 295 -18.15 0.74 -11.10
C THR A 295 -19.32 1.72 -11.14
N PRO A 296 -20.59 1.33 -10.89
CA PRO A 296 -21.70 2.27 -10.81
C PRO A 296 -21.53 3.33 -9.71
N ALA A 297 -21.07 2.93 -8.51
CA ALA A 297 -20.81 3.86 -7.43
C ALA A 297 -19.65 4.81 -7.78
N TYR A 298 -18.60 4.29 -8.37
CA TYR A 298 -17.46 5.11 -8.81
C TYR A 298 -17.82 6.08 -9.94
N TYR A 299 -18.77 5.73 -10.80
CA TYR A 299 -19.33 6.67 -11.77
C TYR A 299 -20.00 7.84 -11.08
N GLN A 300 -20.84 7.58 -10.06
CA GLN A 300 -21.49 8.66 -9.29
C GLN A 300 -20.45 9.58 -8.63
N GLU A 301 -19.42 9.01 -8.05
CA GLU A 301 -18.30 9.76 -7.48
C GLU A 301 -17.58 10.60 -8.54
N SER A 302 -17.32 10.03 -9.71
CA SER A 302 -16.72 10.77 -10.83
C SER A 302 -17.56 11.97 -11.27
N GLN A 303 -18.90 11.82 -11.34
CA GLN A 303 -19.79 12.95 -11.68
C GLN A 303 -19.77 14.03 -10.58
N ARG A 304 -19.83 13.63 -9.30
CA ARG A 304 -19.75 14.54 -8.16
C ARG A 304 -18.45 15.37 -8.16
N GLN A 305 -17.35 14.74 -8.56
CA GLN A 305 -16.02 15.37 -8.60
C GLN A 305 -15.87 16.45 -9.68
N LYS A 306 -16.77 16.50 -10.67
CA LYS A 306 -16.81 17.58 -11.67
C LYS A 306 -17.41 18.88 -11.14
N SER A 307 -18.00 18.85 -9.95
CA SER A 307 -18.62 20.02 -9.34
C SER A 307 -17.59 21.06 -8.88
N PRO A 308 -17.87 22.36 -9.01
CA PRO A 308 -16.98 23.41 -8.49
C PRO A 308 -16.77 23.30 -6.97
N GLU A 309 -17.77 22.80 -6.25
CA GLU A 309 -17.71 22.60 -4.80
C GLU A 309 -16.68 21.55 -4.41
N PHE A 310 -16.69 20.38 -5.07
CA PHE A 310 -15.68 19.35 -4.86
C PHE A 310 -14.28 19.89 -5.13
N LEU A 311 -14.09 20.57 -6.26
CA LEU A 311 -12.79 21.14 -6.63
C LEU A 311 -12.29 22.17 -5.61
N LYS A 312 -13.18 22.99 -5.05
CA LYS A 312 -12.85 23.95 -3.99
C LYS A 312 -12.39 23.24 -2.72
N LYS A 313 -13.11 22.20 -2.30
CA LYS A 313 -12.74 21.39 -1.11
C LYS A 313 -11.41 20.64 -1.35
N TYR A 314 -11.24 20.02 -2.49
CA TYR A 314 -10.02 19.26 -2.83
C TYR A 314 -8.75 20.13 -2.86
N ARG A 315 -8.86 21.40 -3.26
CA ARG A 315 -7.73 22.34 -3.23
C ARG A 315 -7.15 22.55 -1.84
N LYS A 316 -7.92 22.35 -0.77
CA LYS A 316 -7.43 22.42 0.61
C LYS A 316 -6.35 21.36 0.89
N ARG A 317 -6.33 20.25 0.15
CA ARG A 317 -5.31 19.22 0.27
C ARG A 317 -3.88 19.73 0.08
N ALA A 318 -3.68 20.83 -0.63
CA ALA A 318 -2.34 21.44 -0.78
C ALA A 318 -1.65 21.74 0.55
N CYS A 319 -2.39 21.84 1.66
CA CYS A 319 -1.81 22.01 2.99
C CYS A 319 -0.89 20.84 3.40
N GLU A 320 -1.13 19.61 2.89
CA GLU A 320 -0.30 18.43 3.17
C GLU A 320 1.08 18.52 2.52
N GLU A 321 1.14 19.00 1.29
CA GLU A 321 2.42 19.19 0.58
C GLU A 321 3.31 20.18 1.34
N TRP A 322 2.71 21.25 1.86
CA TRP A 322 3.43 22.22 2.70
C TRP A 322 3.84 21.62 4.04
N LYS A 323 2.96 20.83 4.68
CA LYS A 323 3.28 20.16 5.95
C LYS A 323 4.37 19.12 5.76
N ASN A 324 4.35 18.34 4.69
CA ASN A 324 5.41 17.39 4.35
C ASN A 324 6.76 18.11 4.15
N ALA A 325 6.75 19.23 3.43
CA ALA A 325 7.96 20.03 3.22
C ALA A 325 8.47 20.62 4.53
N GLU A 326 7.58 21.13 5.39
CA GLU A 326 7.92 21.66 6.73
C GLU A 326 8.53 20.58 7.61
N MET A 327 7.88 19.43 7.75
CA MET A 327 8.35 18.33 8.60
C MET A 327 9.72 17.80 8.14
N LYS A 328 9.93 17.67 6.82
CA LYS A 328 11.20 17.20 6.27
C LYS A 328 12.31 18.22 6.41
N ARG A 329 12.03 19.49 6.16
CA ARG A 329 13.03 20.55 6.13
C ARG A 329 13.43 21.02 7.53
N PHE A 330 12.47 21.15 8.45
CA PHE A 330 12.68 21.79 9.74
C PHE A 330 12.58 20.87 10.94
N HIS A 331 11.88 19.72 10.81
CA HIS A 331 11.60 18.81 11.94
C HIS A 331 12.27 17.44 11.81
N GLY A 332 13.14 17.27 10.80
CA GLY A 332 14.00 16.08 10.66
C GLY A 332 13.31 14.84 10.09
N LEU A 333 12.09 14.95 9.56
CA LEU A 333 11.37 13.79 9.00
C LEU A 333 11.99 13.23 7.71
N ALA A 334 12.95 13.92 7.08
CA ALA A 334 13.60 13.43 5.87
C ALA A 334 14.41 12.14 6.11
N ARG A 335 15.02 12.01 7.32
CA ARG A 335 15.84 10.86 7.68
C ARG A 335 15.64 10.50 9.15
N ALA A 336 15.48 9.20 9.42
CA ALA A 336 15.38 8.68 10.78
C ALA A 336 16.64 8.98 11.61
N LYS A 337 16.47 9.28 12.89
CA LYS A 337 17.58 9.50 13.83
C LYS A 337 17.94 8.22 14.59
N GLY A 338 16.96 7.35 14.83
CA GLY A 338 17.08 6.03 15.47
C GLY A 338 16.92 4.89 14.48
N TRP A 339 16.77 3.71 15.00
CA TRP A 339 16.52 2.44 14.30
C TRP A 339 15.25 1.79 14.88
N GLY A 340 14.48 1.10 14.00
CA GLY A 340 13.23 0.46 14.36
C GLY A 340 12.06 1.44 14.55
N PHE A 341 10.90 0.86 14.88
CA PHE A 341 9.68 1.60 15.23
C PHE A 341 9.71 2.14 16.64
#